data_9e3588fb89409be24de08c2c1a8b9ad6
#
_entry.id   9e3588fb89409be24de08c2c1a8b9ad6
#
_cell.length_a   1.000
_cell.length_b   1.000
_cell.length_c   1.000
_cell.angle_alpha   90.00
_cell.angle_beta   90.00
_cell.angle_gamma   90.00
#
_symmetry.space_group_name_H-M   'P 1'
#
loop_
_entity.id
_entity.type
_entity.pdbx_description
1 polymer ?
#
loop_
_entity_poly.entity_id
_entity_poly.type
_entity_poly.pdbx_seq_one_letter_code
_entity_poly.pdbx_strand_id
1 'polypeptide(L)'
;MKTRVLGKELEVSAVGLGCMGMSHAYGTPSSRQEAEELLGKALDLGCTFFDTAEVYGTADDPHHNERLLGEILKPYRNQIKIASKCGIRFDETATTVNKPLIPDGRPETIKKSIDGTLARLKTDHLDLYYIHRIDTKVPIEETAGAMKELMEEGKILHWGLSEATED
;
A
#
# COMPACT_ATOMS: atom_id res chain seq x y z
N MET A 1 19.68 -2.70 -11.89
CA MET A 1 19.17 -3.93 -11.21
C MET A 1 18.48 -4.82 -12.26
N LYS A 2 18.37 -6.16 -12.04
CA LYS A 2 17.55 -7.03 -12.89
C LYS A 2 16.06 -6.74 -12.66
N THR A 3 15.20 -7.08 -13.62
CA THR A 3 13.75 -6.94 -13.51
C THR A 3 13.05 -8.30 -13.42
N ARG A 4 11.81 -8.29 -12.98
CA ARG A 4 10.86 -9.41 -12.93
C ARG A 4 9.50 -8.93 -13.39
N VAL A 5 8.71 -9.84 -13.92
CA VAL A 5 7.30 -9.58 -14.26
C VAL A 5 6.42 -10.25 -13.20
N LEU A 6 5.60 -9.46 -12.53
CA LEU A 6 4.56 -9.94 -11.63
C LEU A 6 3.27 -10.11 -12.42
N GLY A 7 2.59 -11.24 -12.22
CA GLY A 7 1.43 -11.58 -13.03
C GLY A 7 1.79 -11.67 -14.51
N LYS A 8 1.07 -10.91 -15.36
CA LYS A 8 1.25 -10.96 -16.82
C LYS A 8 2.12 -9.81 -17.35
N GLU A 9 2.05 -8.62 -16.76
CA GLU A 9 2.54 -7.39 -17.40
C GLU A 9 3.27 -6.43 -16.47
N LEU A 10 3.14 -6.58 -15.14
CA LEU A 10 3.75 -5.64 -14.19
C LEU A 10 5.26 -5.91 -14.06
N GLU A 11 6.05 -5.18 -14.83
CA GLU A 11 7.50 -5.23 -14.71
C GLU A 11 7.98 -4.39 -13.52
N VAL A 12 8.77 -5.01 -12.64
CA VAL A 12 9.33 -4.41 -11.43
C VAL A 12 10.81 -4.73 -11.29
N SER A 13 11.55 -3.95 -10.50
CA SER A 13 12.90 -4.36 -10.08
C SER A 13 12.85 -5.68 -9.30
N ALA A 14 13.86 -6.55 -9.52
CA ALA A 14 13.90 -7.89 -8.92
C ALA A 14 13.95 -7.88 -7.38
N VAL A 15 14.33 -6.74 -6.80
CA VAL A 15 14.25 -6.44 -5.37
C VAL A 15 13.35 -5.23 -5.22
N GLY A 16 12.30 -5.34 -4.42
CA GLY A 16 11.46 -4.23 -4.00
C GLY A 16 11.78 -3.78 -2.59
N LEU A 17 11.45 -2.55 -2.25
CA LEU A 17 11.62 -2.02 -0.90
C LEU A 17 10.26 -1.99 -0.18
N GLY A 18 10.13 -2.81 0.88
CA GLY A 18 9.03 -2.70 1.83
C GLY A 18 9.24 -1.49 2.74
N CYS A 19 8.31 -0.55 2.71
CA CYS A 19 8.43 0.72 3.41
C CYS A 19 7.81 0.73 4.82
N MET A 20 7.17 -0.35 5.25
CA MET A 20 6.49 -0.45 6.54
C MET A 20 7.37 0.00 7.70
N GLY A 21 8.63 -0.42 7.73
CA GLY A 21 9.56 -0.14 8.81
C GLY A 21 9.89 1.34 9.02
N MET A 22 9.56 2.21 8.06
CA MET A 22 9.77 3.66 8.21
C MET A 22 8.76 4.31 9.16
N SER A 23 7.60 3.69 9.42
CA SER A 23 6.52 4.33 10.19
C SER A 23 5.73 3.39 11.08
N HIS A 24 5.92 2.07 10.98
CA HIS A 24 5.05 1.08 11.61
C HIS A 24 5.85 -0.10 12.15
N ALA A 25 5.44 -0.63 13.30
CA ALA A 25 5.88 -1.87 13.95
C ALA A 25 7.34 -1.91 14.50
N TYR A 26 8.26 -1.08 14.04
CA TYR A 26 9.69 -1.19 14.39
C TYR A 26 10.24 0.01 15.17
N GLY A 27 9.44 0.59 16.06
CA GLY A 27 9.86 1.68 16.93
C GLY A 27 9.37 3.06 16.44
N THR A 28 10.16 4.09 16.74
CA THR A 28 9.82 5.47 16.35
C THR A 28 9.85 5.62 14.82
N PRO A 29 8.85 6.28 14.23
CA PRO A 29 8.87 6.57 12.80
C PRO A 29 10.17 7.28 12.38
N SER A 30 10.69 6.90 11.20
CA SER A 30 11.85 7.56 10.61
C SER A 30 11.56 9.03 10.36
N SER A 31 12.55 9.86 10.58
CA SER A 31 12.50 11.24 10.14
C SER A 31 12.41 11.31 8.61
N ARG A 32 11.90 12.42 8.11
CA ARG A 32 11.84 12.68 6.67
C ARG A 32 13.22 12.54 6.02
N GLN A 33 14.27 13.07 6.65
CA GLN A 33 15.63 13.02 6.13
C GLN A 33 16.14 11.58 6.01
N GLU A 34 15.94 10.74 7.03
CA GLU A 34 16.34 9.32 6.98
C GLU A 34 15.60 8.56 5.87
N ALA A 35 14.31 8.84 5.70
CA ALA A 35 13.52 8.25 4.63
C ALA A 35 13.99 8.71 3.24
N GLU A 36 14.29 10.01 3.06
CA GLU A 36 14.83 10.56 1.81
C GLU A 36 16.18 9.92 1.46
N GLU A 37 17.08 9.78 2.42
CA GLU A 37 18.38 9.13 2.24
C GLU A 37 18.24 7.65 1.85
N LEU A 38 17.37 6.91 2.52
CA LEU A 38 17.14 5.49 2.24
C LEU A 38 16.51 5.28 0.85
N LEU A 39 15.45 6.03 0.54
CA LEU A 39 14.75 5.94 -0.74
C LEU A 39 15.65 6.39 -1.91
N GLY A 40 16.44 7.45 -1.72
CA GLY A 40 17.44 7.89 -2.69
C GLY A 40 18.47 6.81 -2.99
N LYS A 41 19.05 6.18 -1.97
CA LYS A 41 19.98 5.06 -2.15
C LYS A 41 19.34 3.86 -2.85
N ALA A 42 18.08 3.56 -2.54
CA ALA A 42 17.36 2.47 -3.21
C ALA A 42 17.20 2.76 -4.70
N LEU A 43 16.81 3.98 -5.06
CA LEU A 43 16.71 4.44 -6.46
C LEU A 43 18.06 4.38 -7.19
N ASP A 44 19.15 4.87 -6.58
CA ASP A 44 20.50 4.82 -7.13
C ASP A 44 20.98 3.39 -7.42
N LEU A 45 20.56 2.43 -6.60
CA LEU A 45 20.82 0.99 -6.79
C LEU A 45 19.89 0.34 -7.83
N GLY A 46 18.95 1.09 -8.39
CA GLY A 46 17.99 0.65 -9.39
C GLY A 46 16.79 -0.09 -8.81
N CYS A 47 16.46 0.10 -7.53
CA CYS A 47 15.20 -0.35 -6.95
C CYS A 47 14.10 0.60 -7.42
N THR A 48 13.12 0.07 -8.14
CA THR A 48 12.00 0.85 -8.70
C THR A 48 10.65 0.39 -8.19
N PHE A 49 10.60 -0.56 -7.25
CA PHE A 49 9.37 -1.09 -6.68
C PHE A 49 9.30 -0.84 -5.18
N PHE A 50 8.30 -0.05 -4.76
CA PHE A 50 8.09 0.38 -3.38
C PHE A 50 6.73 -0.09 -2.88
N ASP A 51 6.71 -0.74 -1.72
CA ASP A 51 5.50 -1.33 -1.12
C ASP A 51 5.17 -0.63 0.20
N THR A 52 3.93 -0.17 0.33
CA THR A 52 3.37 0.45 1.52
C THR A 52 2.00 -0.13 1.85
N ALA A 53 1.27 0.48 2.78
CA ALA A 53 -0.14 0.19 3.05
C ALA A 53 -0.82 1.39 3.72
N GLU A 54 -2.13 1.49 3.57
CA GLU A 54 -2.98 2.53 4.17
C GLU A 54 -2.78 2.67 5.68
N VAL A 55 -2.57 1.55 6.38
CA VAL A 55 -2.49 1.50 7.85
C VAL A 55 -1.05 1.51 8.39
N TYR A 56 -0.05 1.76 7.55
CA TYR A 56 1.34 1.84 8.00
C TYR A 56 1.63 3.21 8.63
N GLY A 57 1.27 3.32 9.90
CA GLY A 57 1.47 4.50 10.72
C GLY A 57 1.42 4.17 12.20
N THR A 58 1.26 5.20 13.01
CA THR A 58 1.05 5.11 14.45
C THR A 58 -0.43 5.24 14.79
N ALA A 59 -0.81 5.00 16.06
CA ALA A 59 -2.19 5.19 16.51
C ALA A 59 -2.68 6.65 16.31
N ASP A 60 -1.77 7.61 16.47
CA ASP A 60 -2.08 9.04 16.31
C ASP A 60 -2.04 9.50 14.85
N ASP A 61 -1.34 8.76 14.00
CA ASP A 61 -1.17 9.07 12.58
C ASP A 61 -1.16 7.77 11.73
N PRO A 62 -2.33 7.14 11.54
CA PRO A 62 -2.45 5.82 10.93
C PRO A 62 -2.00 5.76 9.45
N HIS A 63 -1.92 6.89 8.79
CA HIS A 63 -1.58 6.98 7.36
C HIS A 63 -0.23 7.66 7.09
N HIS A 64 0.64 7.74 8.09
CA HIS A 64 1.93 8.44 8.02
C HIS A 64 2.80 7.96 6.84
N ASN A 65 2.90 6.65 6.66
CA ASN A 65 3.77 6.05 5.64
C ASN A 65 3.44 6.51 4.23
N GLU A 66 2.17 6.43 3.83
CA GLU A 66 1.76 6.88 2.49
C GLU A 66 2.00 8.37 2.25
N ARG A 67 1.80 9.23 3.27
CA ARG A 67 2.11 10.66 3.16
C ARG A 67 3.60 10.90 2.98
N LEU A 68 4.43 10.26 3.81
CA LEU A 68 5.88 10.35 3.74
C LEU A 68 6.40 9.94 2.35
N LEU A 69 5.95 8.77 1.86
CA LEU A 69 6.33 8.27 0.54
C LEU A 69 5.82 9.18 -0.58
N GLY A 70 4.58 9.64 -0.50
CA GLY A 70 3.99 10.53 -1.50
C GLY A 70 4.74 11.87 -1.62
N GLU A 71 5.33 12.37 -0.55
CA GLU A 71 6.17 13.58 -0.61
C GLU A 71 7.53 13.32 -1.26
N ILE A 72 8.18 12.22 -0.92
CA ILE A 72 9.54 11.90 -1.36
C ILE A 72 9.55 11.31 -2.78
N LEU A 73 8.61 10.42 -3.10
CA LEU A 73 8.61 9.68 -4.36
C LEU A 73 7.90 10.39 -5.52
N LYS A 74 7.12 11.44 -5.25
CA LYS A 74 6.41 12.20 -6.31
C LYS A 74 7.31 12.60 -7.50
N PRO A 75 8.53 13.11 -7.32
CA PRO A 75 9.41 13.48 -8.45
C PRO A 75 9.81 12.28 -9.33
N TYR A 76 9.75 11.07 -8.80
CA TYR A 76 10.16 9.83 -9.45
C TYR A 76 9.00 8.99 -9.97
N ARG A 77 7.74 9.47 -9.83
CA ARG A 77 6.53 8.66 -10.08
C ARG A 77 6.55 7.91 -11.41
N ASN A 78 7.03 8.53 -12.47
CA ASN A 78 7.08 7.93 -13.82
C ASN A 78 8.20 6.88 -14.00
N GLN A 79 9.09 6.74 -13.02
CA GLN A 79 10.25 5.84 -13.08
C GLN A 79 10.10 4.66 -12.13
N ILE A 80 9.05 4.67 -11.29
CA ILE A 80 8.85 3.69 -10.22
C ILE A 80 7.49 3.02 -10.31
N LYS A 81 7.37 1.92 -9.57
CA LYS A 81 6.13 1.20 -9.31
C LYS A 81 5.80 1.31 -7.83
N ILE A 82 4.57 1.71 -7.52
CA ILE A 82 4.09 1.83 -6.15
C ILE A 82 3.00 0.79 -5.91
N ALA A 83 3.19 -0.03 -4.87
CA ALA A 83 2.17 -0.88 -4.31
C ALA A 83 1.67 -0.32 -2.98
N SER A 84 0.36 -0.38 -2.76
CA SER A 84 -0.26 -0.14 -1.46
C SER A 84 -1.32 -1.20 -1.16
N LYS A 85 -1.92 -1.16 0.03
CA LYS A 85 -2.86 -2.18 0.50
C LYS A 85 -4.04 -1.52 1.22
N CYS A 86 -5.23 -2.13 1.06
CA CYS A 86 -6.46 -1.77 1.78
C CYS A 86 -7.12 -3.01 2.38
N GLY A 87 -8.35 -2.85 2.87
CA GLY A 87 -9.16 -3.96 3.37
C GLY A 87 -8.87 -4.34 4.81
N ILE A 88 -8.16 -3.48 5.55
CA ILE A 88 -8.07 -3.53 7.01
C ILE A 88 -8.21 -2.13 7.60
N ARG A 89 -8.72 -2.05 8.80
CA ARG A 89 -8.86 -0.79 9.54
C ARG A 89 -8.58 -0.99 11.01
N PHE A 90 -8.33 0.09 11.72
CA PHE A 90 -8.26 0.04 13.18
C PHE A 90 -9.63 -0.25 13.80
N ASP A 91 -9.64 -1.07 14.83
CA ASP A 91 -10.86 -1.32 15.60
C ASP A 91 -11.16 -0.11 16.50
N GLU A 92 -12.09 0.73 16.04
CA GLU A 92 -12.51 1.93 16.76
C GLU A 92 -13.25 1.62 18.08
N THR A 93 -13.71 0.37 18.26
CA THR A 93 -14.37 -0.07 19.49
C THR A 93 -13.38 -0.48 20.58
N ALA A 94 -12.13 -0.74 20.22
CA ALA A 94 -11.09 -1.13 21.16
C ALA A 94 -10.66 0.04 22.04
N THR A 95 -10.55 -0.22 23.33
CA THR A 95 -10.12 0.75 24.35
C THR A 95 -8.62 0.74 24.62
N THR A 96 -7.88 -0.14 23.94
CA THR A 96 -6.43 -0.27 24.06
C THR A 96 -5.71 0.85 23.31
N VAL A 97 -4.56 1.28 23.83
CA VAL A 97 -3.72 2.30 23.18
C VAL A 97 -3.32 1.86 21.77
N ASN A 98 -2.94 0.59 21.61
CA ASN A 98 -2.67 -0.01 20.31
C ASN A 98 -3.95 -0.70 19.84
N LYS A 99 -4.78 0.01 19.08
CA LYS A 99 -6.00 -0.55 18.51
C LYS A 99 -5.65 -1.72 17.56
N PRO A 100 -6.30 -2.88 17.70
CA PRO A 100 -6.09 -3.99 16.78
C PRO A 100 -6.55 -3.61 15.38
N LEU A 101 -5.91 -4.22 14.39
CA LEU A 101 -6.32 -4.13 12.98
C LEU A 101 -7.31 -5.26 12.69
N ILE A 102 -8.44 -4.91 12.10
CA ILE A 102 -9.49 -5.86 11.71
C ILE A 102 -9.75 -5.79 10.20
N PRO A 103 -10.00 -6.93 9.54
CA PRO A 103 -10.37 -6.95 8.12
C PRO A 103 -11.67 -6.18 7.86
N ASP A 104 -11.73 -5.50 6.72
CA ASP A 104 -12.93 -4.84 6.19
C ASP A 104 -12.87 -4.86 4.65
N GLY A 105 -13.32 -5.97 4.07
CA GLY A 105 -13.30 -6.23 2.62
C GLY A 105 -14.49 -5.69 1.84
N ARG A 106 -15.34 -4.86 2.48
CA ARG A 106 -16.55 -4.34 1.83
C ARG A 106 -16.22 -3.40 0.67
N PRO A 107 -16.94 -3.49 -0.45
CA PRO A 107 -16.73 -2.65 -1.62
C PRO A 107 -16.65 -1.15 -1.34
N GLU A 108 -17.54 -0.62 -0.50
CA GLU A 108 -17.55 0.80 -0.14
C GLU A 108 -16.30 1.22 0.65
N THR A 109 -15.77 0.33 1.50
CA THR A 109 -14.51 0.57 2.23
C THR A 109 -13.34 0.63 1.26
N ILE A 110 -13.23 -0.32 0.35
CA ILE A 110 -12.17 -0.40 -0.66
C ILE A 110 -12.15 0.86 -1.54
N LYS A 111 -13.33 1.27 -2.05
CA LYS A 111 -13.48 2.46 -2.89
C LYS A 111 -13.12 3.75 -2.15
N LYS A 112 -13.45 3.86 -0.88
CA LYS A 112 -13.06 5.01 -0.05
C LYS A 112 -11.56 5.00 0.24
N SER A 113 -10.99 3.83 0.50
CA SER A 113 -9.56 3.66 0.80
C SER A 113 -8.67 4.10 -0.37
N ILE A 114 -9.00 3.71 -1.60
CA ILE A 114 -8.18 4.10 -2.77
C ILE A 114 -8.12 5.62 -2.96
N ASP A 115 -9.22 6.33 -2.81
CA ASP A 115 -9.23 7.79 -2.98
C ASP A 115 -8.32 8.46 -1.94
N GLY A 116 -8.34 7.99 -0.69
CA GLY A 116 -7.44 8.45 0.36
C GLY A 116 -5.98 8.11 0.07
N THR A 117 -5.69 6.89 -0.37
CA THR A 117 -4.35 6.41 -0.72
C THR A 117 -3.75 7.23 -1.88
N LEU A 118 -4.49 7.47 -2.96
CA LEU A 118 -4.03 8.27 -4.09
C LEU A 118 -3.71 9.71 -3.68
N ALA A 119 -4.57 10.31 -2.86
CA ALA A 119 -4.34 11.65 -2.34
C ALA A 119 -3.07 11.73 -1.47
N ARG A 120 -2.84 10.76 -0.58
CA ARG A 120 -1.66 10.70 0.30
C ARG A 120 -0.37 10.44 -0.47
N LEU A 121 -0.41 9.52 -1.44
CA LEU A 121 0.73 9.19 -2.31
C LEU A 121 0.97 10.23 -3.42
N LYS A 122 0.09 11.22 -3.56
CA LYS A 122 0.19 12.31 -4.56
C LYS A 122 0.30 11.79 -5.99
N THR A 123 -0.49 10.78 -6.33
CA THR A 123 -0.54 10.11 -7.63
C THR A 123 -2.00 9.93 -8.07
N ASP A 124 -2.21 9.73 -9.35
CA ASP A 124 -3.52 9.47 -9.96
C ASP A 124 -3.85 7.97 -10.07
N HIS A 125 -2.85 7.11 -9.93
CA HIS A 125 -3.04 5.66 -9.95
C HIS A 125 -1.98 4.92 -9.11
N LEU A 126 -2.30 3.67 -8.74
CA LEU A 126 -1.34 2.70 -8.21
C LEU A 126 -0.96 1.67 -9.28
N ASP A 127 0.29 1.25 -9.28
CA ASP A 127 0.73 0.15 -10.15
C ASP A 127 0.20 -1.20 -9.65
N LEU A 128 0.09 -1.36 -8.33
CA LEU A 128 -0.41 -2.58 -7.70
C LEU A 128 -1.17 -2.24 -6.41
N TYR A 129 -2.37 -2.80 -6.23
CA TYR A 129 -3.15 -2.62 -5.03
C TYR A 129 -3.54 -3.96 -4.43
N TYR A 130 -3.25 -4.16 -3.15
CA TYR A 130 -3.54 -5.42 -2.48
C TYR A 130 -4.76 -5.30 -1.56
N ILE A 131 -5.54 -6.39 -1.48
CA ILE A 131 -6.32 -6.67 -0.29
C ILE A 131 -5.35 -7.18 0.78
N HIS A 132 -5.20 -6.43 1.86
CA HIS A 132 -4.17 -6.67 2.88
C HIS A 132 -4.41 -7.96 3.66
N ARG A 133 -5.68 -8.23 4.01
CA ARG A 133 -6.16 -9.47 4.61
C ARG A 133 -7.55 -9.78 4.12
N ILE A 134 -7.84 -11.05 3.93
CA ILE A 134 -9.18 -11.49 3.51
C ILE A 134 -10.15 -11.29 4.67
N ASP A 135 -11.27 -10.63 4.39
CA ASP A 135 -12.40 -10.51 5.30
C ASP A 135 -13.37 -11.66 5.06
N THR A 136 -13.36 -12.64 5.96
CA THR A 136 -14.23 -13.83 5.85
C THR A 136 -15.72 -13.53 6.04
N LYS A 137 -16.09 -12.29 6.39
CA LYS A 137 -17.49 -11.85 6.53
C LYS A 137 -18.06 -11.26 5.23
N VAL A 138 -17.21 -11.01 4.25
CA VAL A 138 -17.59 -10.48 2.96
C VAL A 138 -17.25 -11.52 1.87
N PRO A 139 -18.20 -11.88 0.99
CA PRO A 139 -17.89 -12.76 -0.14
C PRO A 139 -16.71 -12.21 -0.95
N ILE A 140 -15.72 -13.07 -1.23
CA ILE A 140 -14.50 -12.63 -1.93
C ILE A 140 -14.82 -12.09 -3.32
N GLU A 141 -15.89 -12.52 -3.94
CA GLU A 141 -16.37 -12.04 -5.23
C GLU A 141 -16.80 -10.57 -5.19
N GLU A 142 -17.36 -10.10 -4.06
CA GLU A 142 -17.73 -8.69 -3.89
C GLU A 142 -16.46 -7.83 -3.74
N THR A 143 -15.50 -8.30 -2.95
CA THR A 143 -14.17 -7.67 -2.82
C THR A 143 -13.45 -7.61 -4.18
N ALA A 144 -13.42 -8.72 -4.92
CA ALA A 144 -12.81 -8.80 -6.25
C ALA A 144 -13.54 -7.90 -7.26
N GLY A 145 -14.87 -7.82 -7.17
CA GLY A 145 -15.70 -6.92 -7.97
C GLY A 145 -15.29 -5.47 -7.79
N ALA A 146 -15.11 -5.02 -6.54
CA ALA A 146 -14.65 -3.67 -6.26
C ALA A 146 -13.26 -3.39 -6.86
N MET A 147 -12.31 -4.32 -6.73
CA MET A 147 -10.97 -4.17 -7.31
C MET A 147 -11.03 -4.09 -8.85
N LYS A 148 -11.90 -4.87 -9.49
CA LYS A 148 -12.13 -4.79 -10.94
C LYS A 148 -12.65 -3.42 -11.35
N GLU A 149 -13.64 -2.87 -10.64
CA GLU A 149 -14.16 -1.54 -10.93
C GLU A 149 -13.07 -0.47 -10.81
N LEU A 150 -12.19 -0.55 -9.80
CA LEU A 150 -11.06 0.37 -9.65
C LEU A 150 -10.05 0.27 -10.80
N MET A 151 -9.87 -0.92 -11.39
CA MET A 151 -9.07 -1.09 -12.61
C MET A 151 -9.76 -0.44 -13.82
N GLU A 152 -11.07 -0.61 -13.97
CA GLU A 152 -11.86 0.00 -15.05
C GLU A 152 -11.87 1.53 -14.95
N GLU A 153 -11.83 2.08 -13.73
CA GLU A 153 -11.68 3.52 -13.45
C GLU A 153 -10.24 4.02 -13.66
N GLY A 154 -9.27 3.13 -13.88
CA GLY A 154 -7.86 3.49 -14.04
C GLY A 154 -7.15 3.92 -12.74
N LYS A 155 -7.79 3.76 -11.58
CA LYS A 155 -7.20 4.07 -10.27
C LYS A 155 -6.12 3.09 -9.84
N ILE A 156 -6.22 1.85 -10.31
CA ILE A 156 -5.21 0.81 -10.09
C ILE A 156 -4.93 0.08 -11.40
N LEU A 157 -3.70 -0.33 -11.64
CA LEU A 157 -3.33 -1.05 -12.86
C LEU A 157 -3.35 -2.56 -12.67
N HIS A 158 -3.01 -3.03 -11.47
CA HIS A 158 -3.01 -4.44 -11.09
C HIS A 158 -3.49 -4.56 -9.64
N TRP A 159 -3.96 -5.75 -9.28
CA TRP A 159 -4.33 -6.05 -7.90
C TRP A 159 -3.93 -7.48 -7.50
N GLY A 160 -3.91 -7.72 -6.19
CA GLY A 160 -3.57 -9.01 -5.62
C GLY A 160 -4.14 -9.21 -4.22
N LEU A 161 -3.92 -10.40 -3.67
CA LEU A 161 -4.29 -10.78 -2.32
C LEU A 161 -3.01 -10.97 -1.48
N SER A 162 -3.01 -10.43 -0.28
CA SER A 162 -1.97 -10.64 0.72
C SER A 162 -2.48 -11.61 1.79
N GLU A 163 -1.60 -12.46 2.30
CA GLU A 163 -1.91 -13.47 3.33
C GLU A 163 -3.07 -14.43 2.94
N ALA A 164 -3.25 -14.67 1.63
CA ALA A 164 -4.20 -15.65 1.14
C ALA A 164 -3.65 -17.07 1.32
N THR A 165 -4.52 -18.02 1.69
CA THR A 165 -4.23 -19.45 1.69
C THR A 165 -4.71 -20.11 0.39
N GLU A 166 -4.31 -21.35 0.15
CA GLU A 166 -4.75 -22.12 -1.05
C GLU A 166 -6.18 -22.66 -0.92
N ASP A 167 -6.79 -22.53 0.27
CA ASP A 167 -8.12 -23.10 0.61
C ASP A 167 -9.25 -22.13 0.25
#